data_b6b7eafe0a6c430946e0c878313ae2ec
#
_entry.id   b6b7eafe0a6c430946e0c878313ae2ec
#
_cell.length_a   1.000
_cell.length_b   1.000
_cell.length_c   1.000
_cell.angle_alpha   90.00
_cell.angle_beta   90.00
_cell.angle_gamma   90.00
#
_symmetry.space_group_name_H-M   'P 1'
#
loop_
_entity.id
_entity.type
_entity.pdbx_description
1 polymer ?
#
loop_
_entity_poly.entity_id
_entity_poly.type
_entity_poly.pdbx_seq_one_letter_code
_entity_poly.pdbx_strand_id
1 'polypeptide(L)'
;MTEALSWVLTDTANRVYVEQCAITPASVGLPTAGGGWSVTKSRLQGGLSDGVDVVDINNGHLSFTVLLSRGMGLWKGVCGDCTIGWDSPARGPVNPMFVNLLEQGGLGWLKGFDECIVRCGLNSNGAPGMDRVLDNNGNLSEVMLNLHGYIANLPAKYVELKIIPGKRTKIVLVGVVEEARCFCPQYRLTTTYTTEIGSSRVDIRDEVENFADSPVEFQMLYHCNFGPPFLDAGARLVSPSLEVAPRDPRAAEDIKTWNVYKAPEPGYVEQGNYHDFAAAADGSTLSMLRNRRGTRGVTMRWNKKQ
;
A
#
# COMPACT_ATOMS: atom_id res chain seq x y z
N MET A 1 -10.81 12.84 -29.38
CA MET A 1 -10.19 12.34 -28.14
C MET A 1 -9.46 11.07 -28.54
N THR A 2 -8.18 10.96 -28.27
CA THR A 2 -7.41 9.73 -28.55
C THR A 2 -7.91 8.65 -27.61
N GLU A 3 -8.20 7.46 -28.12
CA GLU A 3 -8.69 6.33 -27.35
C GLU A 3 -7.66 5.90 -26.30
N ALA A 4 -8.11 5.41 -25.16
CA ALA A 4 -7.24 4.86 -24.13
C ALA A 4 -6.61 3.57 -24.64
N LEU A 5 -5.32 3.41 -24.45
CA LEU A 5 -4.57 2.18 -24.73
C LEU A 5 -4.61 1.30 -23.48
N SER A 6 -4.82 -0.01 -23.63
CA SER A 6 -4.96 -0.94 -22.51
C SER A 6 -4.23 -2.26 -22.77
N TRP A 7 -3.64 -2.82 -21.72
CA TRP A 7 -2.96 -4.13 -21.71
C TRP A 7 -3.35 -4.91 -20.46
N VAL A 8 -3.90 -6.10 -20.65
CA VAL A 8 -4.12 -7.06 -19.57
C VAL A 8 -2.78 -7.78 -19.31
N LEU A 9 -2.21 -7.56 -18.13
CA LEU A 9 -0.92 -8.13 -17.72
C LEU A 9 -1.08 -9.46 -16.97
N THR A 10 -2.20 -9.62 -16.30
CA THR A 10 -2.59 -10.85 -15.58
C THR A 10 -4.10 -11.00 -15.62
N ASP A 11 -4.59 -12.18 -15.97
CA ASP A 11 -6.00 -12.58 -15.84
C ASP A 11 -6.06 -14.10 -15.62
N THR A 12 -6.20 -14.50 -14.36
CA THR A 12 -6.17 -15.92 -14.00
C THR A 12 -7.39 -16.68 -14.54
N ALA A 13 -8.52 -16.00 -14.72
CA ALA A 13 -9.73 -16.63 -15.28
C ALA A 13 -9.55 -16.98 -16.75
N ASN A 14 -8.89 -16.13 -17.52
CA ASN A 14 -8.60 -16.33 -18.94
C ASN A 14 -7.20 -16.88 -19.21
N ARG A 15 -6.43 -17.26 -18.18
CA ARG A 15 -5.06 -17.79 -18.27
C ARG A 15 -4.09 -16.85 -18.99
N VAL A 16 -4.28 -15.54 -18.81
CA VAL A 16 -3.35 -14.52 -19.31
C VAL A 16 -2.30 -14.24 -18.24
N TYR A 17 -1.05 -14.34 -18.62
CA TYR A 17 0.07 -13.94 -17.80
C TYR A 17 1.19 -13.42 -18.69
N VAL A 18 1.52 -12.14 -18.51
CA VAL A 18 2.64 -11.47 -19.17
C VAL A 18 3.80 -11.43 -18.19
N GLU A 19 4.85 -12.21 -18.44
CA GLU A 19 6.01 -12.27 -17.54
C GLU A 19 6.80 -10.96 -17.53
N GLN A 20 7.06 -10.42 -18.71
CA GLN A 20 7.79 -9.16 -18.89
C GLN A 20 7.13 -8.31 -19.97
N CYS A 21 7.04 -7.01 -19.72
CA CYS A 21 6.73 -6.04 -20.76
C CYS A 21 7.37 -4.68 -20.44
N ALA A 22 7.60 -3.89 -21.46
CA ALA A 22 8.04 -2.51 -21.36
C ALA A 22 7.21 -1.64 -22.30
N ILE A 23 6.55 -0.64 -21.74
CA ILE A 23 5.68 0.28 -22.48
C ILE A 23 6.23 1.68 -22.29
N THR A 24 6.52 2.34 -23.41
CA THR A 24 7.13 3.68 -23.48
C THR A 24 6.36 4.55 -24.48
N PRO A 25 6.55 5.87 -24.49
CA PRO A 25 5.95 6.73 -25.52
C PRO A 25 6.22 6.23 -26.95
N ALA A 26 7.45 5.81 -27.22
CA ALA A 26 7.85 5.33 -28.55
C ALA A 26 7.13 4.04 -28.95
N SER A 27 6.93 3.11 -28.01
CA SER A 27 6.25 1.83 -28.28
C SER A 27 4.75 1.98 -28.58
N VAL A 28 4.16 3.12 -28.25
CA VAL A 28 2.72 3.38 -28.41
C VAL A 28 2.42 4.58 -29.31
N GLY A 29 3.44 5.13 -29.99
CA GLY A 29 3.27 6.23 -30.92
C GLY A 29 2.84 7.56 -30.28
N LEU A 30 3.12 7.74 -28.99
CA LEU A 30 2.83 8.98 -28.28
C LEU A 30 4.04 9.92 -28.24
N PRO A 31 3.82 11.25 -28.18
CA PRO A 31 4.91 12.21 -28.04
C PRO A 31 5.68 12.01 -26.73
N THR A 32 7.00 12.19 -26.77
CA THR A 32 7.89 12.15 -25.60
C THR A 32 7.87 13.45 -24.78
N ALA A 33 6.94 14.36 -25.04
CA ALA A 33 6.84 15.63 -24.33
C ALA A 33 6.69 15.41 -22.82
N GLY A 34 7.53 16.08 -22.02
CA GLY A 34 7.50 16.02 -20.56
C GLY A 34 8.49 15.04 -19.92
N GLY A 35 9.55 14.62 -20.64
CA GLY A 35 10.69 13.93 -20.03
C GLY A 35 10.57 12.40 -19.93
N GLY A 36 10.08 11.74 -20.95
CA GLY A 36 10.12 10.27 -21.10
C GLY A 36 9.49 9.50 -19.93
N TRP A 37 8.38 8.85 -20.15
CA TRP A 37 7.76 7.95 -19.17
C TRP A 37 7.95 6.48 -19.57
N SER A 38 7.84 5.59 -18.63
CA SER A 38 7.88 4.14 -18.89
C SER A 38 7.05 3.37 -17.86
N VAL A 39 6.52 2.24 -18.29
CA VAL A 39 5.96 1.23 -17.40
C VAL A 39 6.59 -0.10 -17.77
N THR A 40 7.15 -0.79 -16.78
CA THR A 40 7.72 -2.13 -16.95
C THR A 40 7.09 -3.10 -15.98
N LYS A 41 6.70 -4.28 -16.48
CA LYS A 41 6.39 -5.43 -15.62
C LYS A 41 7.57 -6.38 -15.66
N SER A 42 7.93 -6.91 -14.51
CA SER A 42 8.96 -7.96 -14.39
C SER A 42 8.64 -8.88 -13.22
N ARG A 43 9.35 -10.02 -13.18
CA ARG A 43 9.36 -10.95 -12.07
C ARG A 43 10.74 -10.93 -11.43
N LEU A 44 10.78 -10.70 -10.12
CA LEU A 44 12.03 -10.73 -9.36
C LEU A 44 12.57 -12.17 -9.26
N GLN A 45 13.90 -12.29 -9.24
CA GLN A 45 14.59 -13.57 -9.21
C GLN A 45 15.53 -13.64 -8.01
N GLY A 46 15.55 -14.81 -7.36
CA GLY A 46 16.48 -15.13 -6.30
C GLY A 46 16.10 -14.68 -4.89
N GLY A 47 16.62 -15.38 -3.89
CA GLY A 47 16.38 -15.12 -2.48
C GLY A 47 14.90 -15.19 -2.09
N LEU A 48 14.50 -14.42 -1.08
CA LEU A 48 13.10 -14.35 -0.65
C LEU A 48 12.20 -13.56 -1.60
N SER A 49 12.77 -12.83 -2.55
CA SER A 49 12.04 -12.09 -3.57
C SER A 49 11.70 -12.94 -4.81
N ASP A 50 12.22 -14.17 -4.89
CA ASP A 50 12.01 -15.03 -6.06
C ASP A 50 10.52 -15.20 -6.36
N GLY A 51 10.14 -14.92 -7.63
CA GLY A 51 8.76 -15.04 -8.09
C GLY A 51 7.82 -13.87 -7.73
N VAL A 52 8.29 -12.80 -7.10
CA VAL A 52 7.48 -11.59 -6.87
C VAL A 52 7.30 -10.84 -8.19
N ASP A 53 6.06 -10.68 -8.64
CA ASP A 53 5.73 -9.84 -9.78
C ASP A 53 5.65 -8.37 -9.38
N VAL A 54 6.29 -7.50 -10.16
CA VAL A 54 6.33 -6.06 -9.93
C VAL A 54 5.96 -5.28 -11.18
N VAL A 55 5.38 -4.09 -10.97
CA VAL A 55 5.23 -3.08 -12.02
C VAL A 55 5.93 -1.81 -11.58
N ASP A 56 6.95 -1.40 -12.34
CA ASP A 56 7.64 -0.14 -12.16
C ASP A 56 7.00 0.91 -13.06
N ILE A 57 6.57 2.02 -12.48
CA ILE A 57 5.97 3.15 -13.18
C ILE A 57 6.89 4.35 -13.02
N ASN A 58 7.36 4.90 -14.13
CA ASN A 58 8.07 6.17 -14.20
C ASN A 58 7.25 7.15 -15.03
N ASN A 59 6.79 8.24 -14.43
CA ASN A 59 6.00 9.25 -15.12
C ASN A 59 6.84 10.44 -15.66
N GLY A 60 8.18 10.32 -15.63
CA GLY A 60 9.12 11.38 -16.04
C GLY A 60 9.54 12.32 -14.91
N HIS A 61 8.92 12.26 -13.73
CA HIS A 61 9.28 13.04 -12.54
C HIS A 61 9.26 12.18 -11.27
N LEU A 62 8.27 11.31 -11.15
CA LEU A 62 8.10 10.35 -10.07
C LEU A 62 8.17 8.94 -10.64
N SER A 63 8.97 8.09 -10.01
CA SER A 63 8.93 6.64 -10.22
C SER A 63 8.49 5.92 -8.96
N PHE A 64 7.76 4.82 -9.12
CA PHE A 64 7.35 3.95 -8.00
C PHE A 64 7.08 2.53 -8.49
N THR A 65 7.22 1.59 -7.56
CA THR A 65 7.02 0.15 -7.81
C THR A 65 5.79 -0.36 -7.07
N VAL A 66 4.93 -1.09 -7.78
CA VAL A 66 3.76 -1.78 -7.22
C VAL A 66 4.01 -3.27 -7.21
N LEU A 67 3.75 -3.92 -6.06
CA LEU A 67 3.94 -5.36 -5.83
C LEU A 67 2.64 -6.11 -6.16
N LEU A 68 2.58 -6.72 -7.34
CA LEU A 68 1.40 -7.46 -7.79
C LEU A 68 1.16 -8.73 -6.97
N SER A 69 2.23 -9.35 -6.47
CA SER A 69 2.18 -10.56 -5.64
C SER A 69 1.84 -10.27 -4.17
N ARG A 70 1.75 -8.99 -3.78
CA ARG A 70 1.58 -8.59 -2.38
C ARG A 70 0.49 -7.51 -2.25
N GLY A 71 -0.77 -7.93 -2.42
CA GLY A 71 -1.95 -7.08 -2.19
C GLY A 71 -1.96 -5.76 -2.96
N MET A 72 -1.28 -5.69 -4.10
CA MET A 72 -1.07 -4.44 -4.84
C MET A 72 -0.40 -3.33 -3.99
N GLY A 73 0.50 -3.69 -3.05
CA GLY A 73 1.21 -2.71 -2.21
C GLY A 73 2.14 -1.80 -3.02
N LEU A 74 2.31 -0.55 -2.59
CA LEU A 74 3.33 0.35 -3.11
C LEU A 74 4.64 0.11 -2.34
N TRP A 75 5.65 -0.42 -3.02
CA TRP A 75 6.89 -0.80 -2.36
C TRP A 75 7.76 0.39 -2.03
N LYS A 76 8.23 1.10 -3.04
CA LYS A 76 9.12 2.26 -2.91
C LYS A 76 9.00 3.15 -4.15
N GLY A 77 9.55 4.34 -4.06
CA GLY A 77 9.59 5.27 -5.19
C GLY A 77 10.75 6.25 -5.08
N VAL A 78 10.88 7.08 -6.12
CA VAL A 78 11.84 8.18 -6.19
C VAL A 78 11.16 9.38 -6.86
N CYS A 79 11.26 10.54 -6.23
CA CYS A 79 10.80 11.81 -6.80
C CYS A 79 11.96 12.81 -6.82
N GLY A 80 12.49 13.11 -8.00
CA GLY A 80 13.74 13.84 -8.14
C GLY A 80 14.91 13.09 -7.48
N ASP A 81 15.53 13.71 -6.47
CA ASP A 81 16.61 13.12 -5.66
C ASP A 81 16.10 12.50 -4.34
N CYS A 82 14.79 12.38 -4.17
CA CYS A 82 14.14 11.98 -2.93
C CYS A 82 13.63 10.55 -3.01
N THR A 83 14.20 9.64 -2.22
CA THR A 83 13.67 8.28 -2.06
C THR A 83 12.39 8.30 -1.24
N ILE A 84 11.36 7.57 -1.67
CA ILE A 84 10.07 7.41 -1.00
C ILE A 84 9.97 5.96 -0.54
N GLY A 85 9.73 5.78 0.76
CA GLY A 85 9.70 4.47 1.41
C GLY A 85 10.61 4.42 2.62
N TRP A 86 11.02 3.24 3.01
CA TRP A 86 11.85 2.97 4.17
C TRP A 86 12.76 1.75 3.95
N ASP A 87 13.79 1.62 4.78
CA ASP A 87 14.67 0.45 4.77
C ASP A 87 14.19 -0.56 5.80
N SER A 88 13.32 -1.46 5.37
CA SER A 88 12.78 -2.50 6.25
C SER A 88 13.85 -3.52 6.63
N PRO A 89 13.89 -3.97 7.89
CA PRO A 89 14.71 -5.11 8.30
C PRO A 89 14.37 -6.41 7.56
N ALA A 90 13.18 -6.54 7.01
CA ALA A 90 12.77 -7.70 6.20
C ALA A 90 13.55 -7.80 4.87
N ARG A 91 14.11 -6.68 4.39
CA ARG A 91 14.93 -6.61 3.16
C ARG A 91 14.28 -7.28 1.96
N GLY A 92 12.97 -7.00 1.78
CA GLY A 92 12.12 -7.57 0.73
C GLY A 92 12.30 -6.97 -0.65
N PRO A 93 11.29 -7.11 -1.50
CA PRO A 93 9.99 -7.66 -1.14
C PRO A 93 10.06 -9.18 -0.97
N VAL A 94 9.41 -9.68 0.06
CA VAL A 94 9.35 -11.12 0.34
C VAL A 94 8.16 -11.75 -0.38
N ASN A 95 8.39 -12.83 -1.13
CA ASN A 95 7.30 -13.57 -1.75
C ASN A 95 6.38 -14.16 -0.65
N PRO A 96 5.06 -13.99 -0.75
CA PRO A 96 4.10 -14.53 0.23
C PRO A 96 4.24 -16.03 0.52
N MET A 97 4.76 -16.81 -0.43
CA MET A 97 5.02 -18.24 -0.22
C MET A 97 6.04 -18.55 0.89
N PHE A 98 6.89 -17.57 1.25
CA PHE A 98 7.87 -17.68 2.35
C PHE A 98 7.37 -17.08 3.67
N VAL A 99 6.12 -16.60 3.70
CA VAL A 99 5.50 -15.97 4.88
C VAL A 99 4.48 -16.91 5.50
N ASN A 100 4.79 -17.42 6.69
CA ASN A 100 3.78 -18.12 7.50
C ASN A 100 3.16 -17.12 8.48
N LEU A 101 1.95 -16.66 8.19
CA LEU A 101 1.28 -15.62 8.96
C LEU A 101 1.02 -16.00 10.41
N LEU A 102 0.94 -17.30 10.74
CA LEU A 102 0.64 -17.79 12.08
C LEU A 102 1.91 -18.07 12.93
N GLU A 103 3.11 -17.97 12.35
CA GLU A 103 4.33 -18.16 13.14
C GLU A 103 4.45 -17.11 14.24
N GLN A 104 5.17 -17.46 15.32
CA GLN A 104 5.37 -16.60 16.50
C GLN A 104 4.06 -16.03 17.09
N GLY A 105 3.01 -16.86 17.16
CA GLY A 105 1.73 -16.45 17.72
C GLY A 105 0.97 -15.42 16.86
N GLY A 106 1.08 -15.54 15.53
CA GLY A 106 0.39 -14.69 14.59
C GLY A 106 1.18 -13.47 14.11
N LEU A 107 2.47 -13.34 14.46
CA LEU A 107 3.34 -12.22 14.06
C LEU A 107 4.07 -12.44 12.72
N GLY A 108 3.81 -13.53 12.03
CA GLY A 108 4.51 -13.88 10.78
C GLY A 108 4.37 -12.84 9.65
N TRP A 109 3.35 -12.01 9.69
CA TRP A 109 3.17 -10.89 8.76
C TRP A 109 4.40 -9.96 8.70
N LEU A 110 5.09 -9.76 9.84
CA LEU A 110 6.29 -8.92 9.92
C LEU A 110 7.45 -9.40 9.05
N LYS A 111 7.50 -10.70 8.72
CA LYS A 111 8.54 -11.26 7.85
C LYS A 111 8.49 -10.69 6.42
N GLY A 112 7.31 -10.32 5.95
CA GLY A 112 7.12 -9.72 4.64
C GLY A 112 6.95 -8.20 4.63
N PHE A 113 6.99 -7.54 5.77
CA PHE A 113 6.69 -6.12 5.92
C PHE A 113 7.81 -5.21 5.39
N ASP A 114 7.66 -4.72 4.16
CA ASP A 114 8.68 -3.93 3.46
C ASP A 114 8.12 -2.78 2.60
N GLU A 115 6.81 -2.70 2.43
CA GLU A 115 6.18 -1.72 1.57
C GLU A 115 6.18 -0.30 2.18
N CYS A 116 6.27 0.72 1.34
CA CYS A 116 5.98 2.11 1.70
C CYS A 116 4.51 2.29 2.06
N ILE A 117 3.60 1.67 1.29
CA ILE A 117 2.16 1.65 1.58
C ILE A 117 1.69 0.22 1.41
N VAL A 118 1.26 -0.39 2.52
CA VAL A 118 0.66 -1.72 2.56
C VAL A 118 -0.76 -1.64 3.12
N ARG A 119 -1.65 -2.45 2.57
CA ARG A 119 -3.01 -2.62 3.09
C ARG A 119 -3.03 -3.71 4.13
N CYS A 120 -3.69 -3.45 5.25
CA CYS A 120 -3.94 -4.40 6.31
C CYS A 120 -5.44 -4.67 6.37
N GLY A 121 -5.83 -5.92 6.44
CA GLY A 121 -7.22 -6.37 6.36
C GLY A 121 -7.32 -7.66 5.53
N LEU A 122 -8.46 -7.99 4.93
CA LEU A 122 -9.79 -7.33 4.95
C LEU A 122 -10.69 -7.95 6.02
N ASN A 123 -10.50 -9.25 6.29
CA ASN A 123 -11.26 -9.97 7.32
C ASN A 123 -10.90 -9.53 8.75
N SER A 124 -9.63 -9.19 8.98
CA SER A 124 -9.15 -8.74 10.29
C SER A 124 -7.98 -7.77 10.16
N ASN A 125 -7.79 -6.92 11.16
CA ASN A 125 -6.68 -5.96 11.22
C ASN A 125 -6.24 -5.75 12.66
N GLY A 126 -5.00 -5.32 12.87
CA GLY A 126 -4.44 -5.04 14.19
C GLY A 126 -3.62 -6.19 14.75
N ALA A 127 -3.47 -6.23 16.06
CA ALA A 127 -2.68 -7.23 16.76
C ALA A 127 -3.27 -8.66 16.61
N PRO A 128 -2.40 -9.69 16.65
CA PRO A 128 -2.89 -11.07 16.67
C PRO A 128 -3.77 -11.34 17.92
N GLY A 129 -4.73 -12.23 17.77
CA GLY A 129 -5.60 -12.61 18.89
C GLY A 129 -6.55 -13.75 18.56
N MET A 130 -7.21 -14.27 19.58
CA MET A 130 -8.27 -15.27 19.41
C MET A 130 -9.59 -14.56 19.10
N ASP A 131 -10.33 -15.09 18.16
CA ASP A 131 -11.66 -14.67 17.80
C ASP A 131 -12.63 -15.87 17.77
N ARG A 132 -13.92 -15.61 17.73
CA ARG A 132 -14.96 -16.64 17.63
C ARG A 132 -15.77 -16.44 16.38
N VAL A 133 -15.75 -17.44 15.52
CA VAL A 133 -16.46 -17.44 14.24
C VAL A 133 -17.41 -18.65 14.18
N LEU A 134 -18.48 -18.52 13.39
CA LEU A 134 -19.32 -19.66 13.08
C LEU A 134 -18.59 -20.57 12.09
N ASP A 135 -18.52 -21.87 12.41
CA ASP A 135 -18.05 -22.89 11.50
C ASP A 135 -19.14 -23.25 10.45
N ASN A 136 -18.81 -24.14 9.52
CA ASN A 136 -19.73 -24.61 8.48
C ASN A 136 -20.93 -25.43 9.00
N ASN A 137 -20.96 -25.78 10.29
CA ASN A 137 -22.07 -26.48 10.95
C ASN A 137 -22.89 -25.53 11.83
N GLY A 138 -22.55 -24.22 11.84
CA GLY A 138 -23.20 -23.21 12.66
C GLY A 138 -22.75 -23.21 14.14
N ASN A 139 -21.67 -23.89 14.48
CA ASN A 139 -21.12 -23.87 15.85
C ASN A 139 -20.09 -22.74 15.99
N LEU A 140 -19.99 -22.16 17.18
CA LEU A 140 -18.91 -21.22 17.50
C LEU A 140 -17.59 -21.96 17.64
N SER A 141 -16.62 -21.60 16.84
CA SER A 141 -15.25 -22.11 16.87
C SER A 141 -14.26 -20.98 17.13
N GLU A 142 -13.24 -21.25 17.93
CA GLU A 142 -12.15 -20.32 18.17
C GLU A 142 -11.13 -20.38 17.03
N VAL A 143 -10.76 -19.21 16.53
CA VAL A 143 -9.74 -19.06 15.47
C VAL A 143 -8.68 -18.07 15.89
N MET A 144 -7.42 -18.34 15.50
CA MET A 144 -6.33 -17.40 15.69
C MET A 144 -6.30 -16.43 14.52
N LEU A 145 -6.44 -15.13 14.81
CA LEU A 145 -6.22 -14.05 13.86
C LEU A 145 -4.74 -13.65 13.89
N ASN A 146 -4.16 -13.48 12.72
CA ASN A 146 -2.78 -13.00 12.58
C ASN A 146 -2.72 -11.46 12.57
N LEU A 147 -1.53 -10.92 12.78
CA LEU A 147 -1.25 -9.50 12.64
C LEU A 147 -1.69 -9.01 11.25
N HIS A 148 -2.53 -7.98 11.21
CA HIS A 148 -2.93 -7.24 10.02
C HIS A 148 -3.61 -8.04 8.89
N GLY A 149 -4.11 -9.24 9.16
CA GLY A 149 -4.89 -10.02 8.20
C GLY A 149 -4.09 -10.57 7.01
N TYR A 150 -4.78 -10.84 5.91
CA TYR A 150 -4.23 -11.62 4.80
C TYR A 150 -3.93 -10.81 3.54
N ILE A 151 -4.64 -9.69 3.31
CA ILE A 151 -4.65 -9.01 2.01
C ILE A 151 -3.26 -8.63 1.48
N ALA A 152 -2.31 -8.25 2.37
CA ALA A 152 -0.94 -7.91 2.01
C ALA A 152 -0.12 -9.11 1.47
N ASN A 153 -0.58 -10.34 1.69
CA ASN A 153 0.11 -11.56 1.28
C ASN A 153 -0.67 -12.36 0.22
N LEU A 154 -1.59 -11.71 -0.49
CA LEU A 154 -2.36 -12.30 -1.57
C LEU A 154 -1.96 -11.69 -2.91
N PRO A 155 -1.72 -12.50 -3.96
CA PRO A 155 -1.39 -12.01 -5.29
C PRO A 155 -2.64 -11.51 -6.01
N ALA A 156 -2.45 -10.53 -6.90
CA ALA A 156 -3.49 -10.05 -7.78
C ALA A 156 -3.86 -11.13 -8.82
N LYS A 157 -5.16 -11.41 -8.94
CA LYS A 157 -5.71 -12.32 -9.96
C LYS A 157 -5.95 -11.66 -11.31
N TYR A 158 -6.10 -10.34 -11.31
CA TYR A 158 -6.26 -9.51 -12.50
C TYR A 158 -5.38 -8.27 -12.37
N VAL A 159 -4.69 -7.90 -13.45
CA VAL A 159 -3.90 -6.68 -13.54
C VAL A 159 -4.03 -6.10 -14.93
N GLU A 160 -4.39 -4.82 -15.03
CA GLU A 160 -4.54 -4.09 -16.29
C GLU A 160 -3.79 -2.75 -16.20
N LEU A 161 -3.02 -2.46 -17.24
CA LEU A 161 -2.38 -1.17 -17.44
C LEU A 161 -3.13 -0.37 -18.50
N LYS A 162 -3.41 0.91 -18.23
CA LYS A 162 -4.01 1.83 -19.20
C LYS A 162 -3.14 3.07 -19.36
N ILE A 163 -2.96 3.51 -20.60
CA ILE A 163 -2.41 4.82 -20.93
C ILE A 163 -3.54 5.65 -21.53
N ILE A 164 -3.88 6.74 -20.86
CA ILE A 164 -4.98 7.63 -21.25
C ILE A 164 -4.38 8.93 -21.80
N PRO A 165 -4.30 9.07 -23.12
CA PRO A 165 -3.81 10.30 -23.73
C PRO A 165 -4.70 11.50 -23.44
N GLY A 166 -4.10 12.67 -23.23
CA GLY A 166 -4.84 13.90 -22.94
C GLY A 166 -3.93 15.12 -22.87
N LYS A 167 -4.45 16.25 -22.37
CA LYS A 167 -3.63 17.43 -22.10
C LYS A 167 -2.44 17.10 -21.19
N ARG A 168 -2.67 16.20 -20.25
CA ARG A 168 -1.65 15.43 -19.51
C ARG A 168 -2.01 13.98 -19.64
N THR A 169 -1.10 13.18 -20.19
CA THR A 169 -1.29 11.73 -20.30
C THR A 169 -1.29 11.13 -18.90
N LYS A 170 -2.24 10.22 -18.66
CA LYS A 170 -2.33 9.47 -17.39
C LYS A 170 -1.86 8.04 -17.59
N ILE A 171 -1.14 7.54 -16.59
CA ILE A 171 -0.81 6.12 -16.43
C ILE A 171 -1.73 5.60 -15.34
N VAL A 172 -2.47 4.54 -15.64
CA VAL A 172 -3.42 3.91 -14.72
C VAL A 172 -3.10 2.43 -14.62
N LEU A 173 -2.84 1.94 -13.42
CA LEU A 173 -2.66 0.51 -13.12
C LEU A 173 -3.81 0.05 -12.24
N VAL A 174 -4.55 -0.95 -12.72
CA VAL A 174 -5.65 -1.58 -11.99
C VAL A 174 -5.24 -2.99 -11.59
N GLY A 175 -5.49 -3.38 -10.35
CA GLY A 175 -5.30 -4.74 -9.86
C GLY A 175 -6.46 -5.21 -9.02
N VAL A 176 -6.79 -6.50 -9.12
CA VAL A 176 -7.85 -7.15 -8.35
C VAL A 176 -7.24 -8.24 -7.51
N VAL A 177 -7.47 -8.17 -6.20
CA VAL A 177 -7.06 -9.17 -5.20
C VAL A 177 -8.32 -9.72 -4.54
N GLU A 178 -8.40 -11.03 -4.36
CA GLU A 178 -9.52 -11.66 -3.65
C GLU A 178 -9.03 -12.33 -2.37
N GLU A 179 -9.65 -12.00 -1.25
CA GLU A 179 -9.53 -12.70 0.01
C GLU A 179 -10.81 -13.52 0.21
N ALA A 180 -10.75 -14.81 -0.13
CA ALA A 180 -11.92 -15.67 -0.14
C ALA A 180 -11.57 -17.10 0.28
N ARG A 181 -12.45 -17.71 1.08
CA ARG A 181 -12.37 -19.10 1.51
C ARG A 181 -13.78 -19.68 1.59
N CYS A 182 -13.90 -21.02 1.42
CA CYS A 182 -15.17 -21.70 1.66
C CYS A 182 -15.67 -21.43 3.08
N PHE A 183 -16.96 -21.13 3.23
CA PHE A 183 -17.65 -20.87 4.50
C PHE A 183 -17.12 -19.65 5.28
N CYS A 184 -16.37 -18.79 4.65
CA CYS A 184 -15.79 -17.59 5.25
C CYS A 184 -16.22 -16.34 4.47
N PRO A 185 -16.01 -15.15 5.02
CA PRO A 185 -16.16 -13.90 4.29
C PRO A 185 -15.41 -13.93 2.96
N GLN A 186 -15.96 -13.27 1.95
CA GLN A 186 -15.38 -13.21 0.61
C GLN A 186 -15.30 -11.76 0.16
N TYR A 187 -14.09 -11.24 0.06
CA TYR A 187 -13.81 -9.86 -0.31
C TYR A 187 -13.04 -9.79 -1.62
N ARG A 188 -13.43 -8.81 -2.44
CA ARG A 188 -12.67 -8.39 -3.62
C ARG A 188 -12.18 -6.98 -3.41
N LEU A 189 -10.88 -6.78 -3.45
CA LEU A 189 -10.23 -5.50 -3.46
C LEU A 189 -9.85 -5.15 -4.89
N THR A 190 -10.41 -4.06 -5.43
CA THR A 190 -9.96 -3.45 -6.69
C THR A 190 -9.15 -2.21 -6.37
N THR A 191 -7.87 -2.24 -6.68
CA THR A 191 -6.94 -1.12 -6.48
C THR A 191 -6.65 -0.45 -7.80
N THR A 192 -6.77 0.87 -7.84
CA THR A 192 -6.40 1.71 -8.99
C THR A 192 -5.34 2.72 -8.59
N TYR A 193 -4.18 2.63 -9.20
CA TYR A 193 -3.13 3.65 -9.16
C TYR A 193 -3.25 4.57 -10.36
N THR A 194 -3.24 5.88 -10.14
CA THR A 194 -3.25 6.86 -11.23
C THR A 194 -2.17 7.91 -11.01
N THR A 195 -1.36 8.17 -12.02
CA THR A 195 -0.42 9.29 -12.04
C THR A 195 -0.46 10.00 -13.39
N GLU A 196 -0.19 11.30 -13.39
CA GLU A 196 -0.04 12.09 -14.62
C GLU A 196 1.45 12.25 -14.97
N ILE A 197 1.76 12.32 -16.25
CA ILE A 197 3.13 12.56 -16.72
C ILE A 197 3.66 13.87 -16.15
N GLY A 198 4.86 13.79 -15.55
CA GLY A 198 5.55 14.94 -14.92
C GLY A 198 4.99 15.34 -13.54
N SER A 199 4.09 14.56 -12.94
CA SER A 199 3.50 14.85 -11.63
C SER A 199 4.32 14.24 -10.50
N SER A 200 4.33 14.90 -9.32
CA SER A 200 4.80 14.31 -8.06
C SER A 200 3.69 13.59 -7.27
N ARG A 201 2.53 13.34 -7.90
CA ARG A 201 1.34 12.78 -7.25
C ARG A 201 1.00 11.41 -7.79
N VAL A 202 0.62 10.52 -6.88
CA VAL A 202 -0.06 9.25 -7.15
C VAL A 202 -1.40 9.27 -6.44
N ASP A 203 -2.47 9.00 -7.16
CA ASP A 203 -3.79 8.74 -6.59
C ASP A 203 -3.97 7.24 -6.46
N ILE A 204 -4.39 6.79 -5.28
CA ILE A 204 -4.71 5.40 -4.97
C ILE A 204 -6.20 5.35 -4.63
N ARG A 205 -6.95 4.56 -5.37
CA ARG A 205 -8.36 4.29 -5.10
C ARG A 205 -8.53 2.81 -4.88
N ASP A 206 -9.11 2.46 -3.75
CA ASP A 206 -9.47 1.10 -3.41
C ASP A 206 -11.00 0.98 -3.30
N GLU A 207 -11.52 -0.08 -3.89
CA GLU A 207 -12.92 -0.45 -3.82
C GLU A 207 -12.99 -1.87 -3.26
N VAL A 208 -13.68 -2.02 -2.12
CA VAL A 208 -13.89 -3.31 -1.48
C VAL A 208 -15.31 -3.77 -1.75
N GLU A 209 -15.45 -4.94 -2.34
CA GLU A 209 -16.72 -5.60 -2.61
C GLU A 209 -16.84 -6.84 -1.74
N ASN A 210 -17.96 -6.98 -1.03
CA ASN A 210 -18.39 -8.26 -0.48
C ASN A 210 -19.13 -9.02 -1.59
N PHE A 211 -18.57 -10.14 -2.04
CA PHE A 211 -19.19 -10.98 -3.06
C PHE A 211 -19.73 -12.32 -2.51
N ALA A 212 -19.80 -12.44 -1.16
CA ALA A 212 -20.55 -13.50 -0.50
C ALA A 212 -22.06 -13.27 -0.62
N ASP A 213 -22.84 -14.27 -0.23
CA ASP A 213 -24.31 -14.23 -0.23
C ASP A 213 -24.91 -13.57 1.02
N SER A 214 -24.10 -13.19 1.99
CA SER A 214 -24.51 -12.62 3.27
C SER A 214 -23.68 -11.38 3.64
N PRO A 215 -24.22 -10.45 4.44
CA PRO A 215 -23.47 -9.31 4.94
C PRO A 215 -22.29 -9.76 5.80
N VAL A 216 -21.13 -9.13 5.61
CA VAL A 216 -19.93 -9.36 6.40
C VAL A 216 -19.32 -8.03 6.82
N GLU A 217 -18.67 -8.02 7.97
CA GLU A 217 -17.86 -6.89 8.42
C GLU A 217 -16.50 -6.92 7.72
N PHE A 218 -15.92 -5.76 7.44
CA PHE A 218 -14.54 -5.69 6.97
C PHE A 218 -13.75 -4.63 7.73
N GLN A 219 -12.45 -4.83 7.77
CA GLN A 219 -11.51 -3.90 8.39
C GLN A 219 -10.43 -3.56 7.37
N MET A 220 -10.07 -2.28 7.29
CA MET A 220 -9.00 -1.85 6.38
C MET A 220 -8.18 -0.74 7.01
N LEU A 221 -6.86 -0.88 6.94
CA LEU A 221 -5.89 0.13 7.36
C LEU A 221 -4.81 0.26 6.29
N TYR A 222 -4.44 1.50 5.97
CA TYR A 222 -3.25 1.80 5.17
C TYR A 222 -2.06 2.01 6.11
N HIS A 223 -1.13 1.06 6.14
CA HIS A 223 0.11 1.21 6.88
C HIS A 223 1.14 1.89 6.00
N CYS A 224 1.44 3.16 6.31
CA CYS A 224 2.31 4.01 5.50
C CYS A 224 3.67 4.18 6.21
N ASN A 225 4.77 3.82 5.53
CA ASN A 225 6.10 3.71 6.12
C ASN A 225 7.08 4.62 5.39
N PHE A 226 7.70 5.51 6.13
CA PHE A 226 8.65 6.46 5.60
C PHE A 226 9.93 6.46 6.44
N GLY A 227 11.07 6.44 5.75
CA GLY A 227 12.40 6.61 6.31
C GLY A 227 13.08 7.89 5.82
N PRO A 228 14.41 7.96 5.89
CA PRO A 228 15.16 9.03 5.26
C PRO A 228 14.84 9.11 3.74
N PRO A 229 14.84 10.31 3.15
CA PRO A 229 15.26 11.61 3.68
C PRO A 229 14.12 12.40 4.34
N PHE A 230 12.91 11.86 4.47
CA PHE A 230 11.80 12.55 5.13
C PHE A 230 11.90 12.46 6.64
N LEU A 231 12.35 11.30 7.14
CA LEU A 231 12.47 11.01 8.56
C LEU A 231 13.93 11.17 9.00
N ASP A 232 14.26 12.35 9.52
CA ASP A 232 15.53 12.66 10.17
C ASP A 232 15.28 13.16 11.60
N ALA A 233 16.33 13.28 12.40
CA ALA A 233 16.22 13.85 13.75
C ALA A 233 15.70 15.30 13.69
N GLY A 234 14.51 15.54 14.27
CA GLY A 234 13.78 16.80 14.18
C GLY A 234 12.81 16.90 13.02
N ALA A 235 12.62 15.81 12.23
CA ALA A 235 11.51 15.71 11.30
C ALA A 235 10.16 15.90 12.01
N ARG A 236 9.15 16.35 11.28
CA ARG A 236 7.85 16.67 11.87
C ARG A 236 6.69 16.07 11.07
N LEU A 237 5.76 15.48 11.80
CA LEU A 237 4.43 15.22 11.28
C LEU A 237 3.59 16.50 11.44
N VAL A 238 3.09 17.04 10.35
CA VAL A 238 2.20 18.22 10.30
C VAL A 238 0.82 17.73 9.88
N SER A 239 -0.16 17.92 10.74
CA SER A 239 -1.53 17.48 10.51
C SER A 239 -2.53 18.40 11.19
N PRO A 240 -3.75 18.52 10.69
CA PRO A 240 -4.82 19.31 11.32
C PRO A 240 -5.49 18.50 12.44
N SER A 241 -4.72 17.97 13.38
CA SER A 241 -5.25 17.20 14.52
C SER A 241 -5.97 18.11 15.49
N LEU A 242 -7.23 17.81 15.76
CA LEU A 242 -8.06 18.46 16.79
C LEU A 242 -7.74 17.90 18.17
N GLU A 243 -7.52 16.58 18.20
CA GLU A 243 -7.15 15.84 19.41
C GLU A 243 -6.08 14.79 19.06
N VAL A 244 -5.17 14.55 20.01
CA VAL A 244 -4.16 13.51 19.94
C VAL A 244 -4.14 12.76 21.26
N ALA A 245 -4.43 11.47 21.24
CA ALA A 245 -4.44 10.61 22.39
C ALA A 245 -3.35 9.53 22.29
N PRO A 246 -2.53 9.30 23.34
CA PRO A 246 -1.57 8.22 23.34
C PRO A 246 -2.27 6.86 23.38
N ARG A 247 -1.77 5.89 22.62
CA ARG A 247 -2.31 4.52 22.59
C ARG A 247 -2.11 3.78 23.91
N ASP A 248 -1.00 4.06 24.60
CA ASP A 248 -0.55 3.35 25.77
C ASP A 248 0.35 4.25 26.66
N PRO A 249 0.75 3.79 27.88
CA PRO A 249 1.63 4.57 28.76
C PRO A 249 2.97 4.94 28.11
N ARG A 250 3.52 4.09 27.22
CA ARG A 250 4.77 4.39 26.52
C ARG A 250 4.61 5.59 25.57
N ALA A 251 3.52 5.64 24.83
CA ALA A 251 3.21 6.77 23.97
C ALA A 251 2.94 8.07 24.75
N ALA A 252 2.38 7.95 25.95
CA ALA A 252 2.10 9.10 26.84
C ALA A 252 3.37 9.84 27.30
N GLU A 253 4.53 9.19 27.35
CA GLU A 253 5.80 9.79 27.78
C GLU A 253 6.17 11.01 26.92
N ASP A 254 5.94 10.93 25.60
CA ASP A 254 6.31 11.97 24.64
C ASP A 254 5.09 12.71 24.04
N ILE A 255 3.92 12.62 24.64
CA ILE A 255 2.66 13.17 24.06
C ILE A 255 2.75 14.68 23.77
N LYS A 256 3.56 15.44 24.48
CA LYS A 256 3.75 16.88 24.23
C LYS A 256 4.58 17.17 22.99
N THR A 257 5.33 16.19 22.51
CA THR A 257 6.21 16.29 21.33
C THR A 257 5.91 15.21 20.30
N TRP A 258 4.71 14.64 20.34
CA TRP A 258 4.25 13.51 19.50
C TRP A 258 4.58 13.66 18.03
N ASN A 259 4.62 14.88 17.53
CA ASN A 259 4.83 15.21 16.11
C ASN A 259 6.30 15.51 15.74
N VAL A 260 7.25 15.31 16.66
CA VAL A 260 8.69 15.53 16.43
C VAL A 260 9.43 14.23 16.56
N TYR A 261 10.06 13.80 15.48
CA TYR A 261 10.83 12.57 15.46
C TYR A 261 12.22 12.76 16.06
N LYS A 262 12.64 11.81 16.87
CA LYS A 262 13.98 11.72 17.45
C LYS A 262 14.96 11.06 16.46
N ALA A 263 16.25 11.07 16.79
CA ALA A 263 17.22 10.21 16.12
C ALA A 263 16.90 8.73 16.42
N PRO A 264 17.29 7.79 15.52
CA PRO A 264 17.14 6.38 15.82
C PRO A 264 17.86 5.98 17.11
N GLU A 265 17.19 5.17 17.93
CA GLU A 265 17.73 4.66 19.21
C GLU A 265 17.68 3.13 19.18
N PRO A 266 18.78 2.41 19.53
CA PRO A 266 18.75 0.97 19.68
C PRO A 266 17.73 0.55 20.74
N GLY A 267 16.91 -0.47 20.43
CA GLY A 267 15.90 -0.97 21.36
C GLY A 267 14.70 -0.02 21.59
N TYR A 268 14.49 0.95 20.69
CA TYR A 268 13.35 1.86 20.78
C TYR A 268 12.03 1.11 20.80
N VAL A 269 11.21 1.36 21.81
CA VAL A 269 9.85 0.83 21.92
C VAL A 269 8.89 1.77 21.21
N GLU A 270 8.06 1.21 20.34
CA GLU A 270 7.08 1.93 19.54
C GLU A 270 6.18 2.85 20.38
N GLN A 271 5.93 4.05 19.87
CA GLN A 271 4.97 5.02 20.43
C GLN A 271 3.90 5.29 19.38
N GLY A 272 2.67 4.86 19.67
CA GLY A 272 1.50 5.07 18.81
C GLY A 272 0.56 6.11 19.39
N ASN A 273 -0.01 6.97 18.54
CA ASN A 273 -1.00 7.95 18.94
C ASN A 273 -2.22 7.87 18.04
N TYR A 274 -3.40 8.06 18.62
CA TYR A 274 -4.66 8.24 17.90
C TYR A 274 -4.88 9.71 17.61
N HIS A 275 -5.40 10.03 16.44
CA HIS A 275 -5.63 11.39 16.02
C HIS A 275 -7.09 11.58 15.59
N ASP A 276 -7.74 12.59 16.10
CA ASP A 276 -8.92 13.15 15.49
C ASP A 276 -8.52 14.32 14.58
N PHE A 277 -8.78 14.21 13.28
CA PHE A 277 -8.40 15.21 12.29
C PHE A 277 -9.55 16.15 11.97
N ALA A 278 -9.27 17.45 11.89
CA ALA A 278 -10.14 18.37 11.18
C ALA A 278 -10.22 17.97 9.70
N ALA A 279 -11.38 18.18 9.11
CA ALA A 279 -11.62 17.93 7.69
C ALA A 279 -12.34 19.11 7.05
N ALA A 280 -12.15 19.30 5.75
CA ALA A 280 -12.94 20.25 4.96
C ALA A 280 -14.42 19.80 4.87
N ALA A 281 -15.29 20.64 4.34
CA ALA A 281 -16.74 20.37 4.23
C ALA A 281 -17.05 19.11 3.40
N ASP A 282 -16.22 18.79 2.42
CA ASP A 282 -16.28 17.57 1.60
C ASP A 282 -15.73 16.32 2.30
N GLY A 283 -15.19 16.46 3.51
CA GLY A 283 -14.59 15.39 4.29
C GLY A 283 -13.08 15.21 4.05
N SER A 284 -12.46 15.94 3.12
CA SER A 284 -11.04 15.82 2.81
C SER A 284 -10.17 16.31 3.95
N THR A 285 -9.08 15.59 4.22
CA THR A 285 -8.05 15.96 5.19
C THR A 285 -6.68 15.54 4.67
N LEU A 286 -5.62 15.86 5.41
CA LEU A 286 -4.24 15.53 5.02
C LEU A 286 -3.32 15.43 6.24
N SER A 287 -2.21 14.71 6.05
CA SER A 287 -1.02 14.79 6.92
C SER A 287 0.22 14.90 6.05
N MET A 288 1.23 15.60 6.55
CA MET A 288 2.51 15.77 5.88
C MET A 288 3.65 15.40 6.83
N LEU A 289 4.48 14.44 6.43
CA LEU A 289 5.78 14.22 7.04
C LEU A 289 6.80 15.10 6.32
N ARG A 290 7.50 15.96 7.03
CA ARG A 290 8.57 16.79 6.47
C ARG A 290 9.87 16.64 7.26
N ASN A 291 11.00 16.71 6.56
CA ASN A 291 12.30 16.71 7.19
C ASN A 291 12.51 17.95 8.09
N ARG A 292 13.52 17.90 8.96
CA ARG A 292 13.85 18.98 9.90
C ARG A 292 13.97 20.35 9.22
N ARG A 293 14.62 20.40 8.05
CA ARG A 293 14.86 21.66 7.32
C ARG A 293 13.61 22.19 6.60
N GLY A 294 12.55 21.38 6.46
CA GLY A 294 11.34 21.75 5.71
C GLY A 294 11.55 21.84 4.18
N THR A 295 12.63 21.27 3.67
CA THR A 295 12.97 21.29 2.23
C THR A 295 12.39 20.12 1.46
N ARG A 296 12.00 19.05 2.16
CA ARG A 296 11.40 17.83 1.62
C ARG A 296 10.24 17.40 2.49
N GLY A 297 9.20 16.89 1.86
CA GLY A 297 8.04 16.34 2.55
C GLY A 297 7.21 15.44 1.67
N VAL A 298 6.50 14.53 2.29
CA VAL A 298 5.48 13.69 1.67
C VAL A 298 4.14 13.98 2.31
N THR A 299 3.11 14.16 1.48
CA THR A 299 1.75 14.47 1.95
C THR A 299 0.82 13.32 1.58
N MET A 300 0.12 12.81 2.59
CA MET A 300 -1.02 11.91 2.42
C MET A 300 -2.31 12.73 2.50
N ARG A 301 -3.23 12.49 1.56
CA ARG A 301 -4.58 13.09 1.57
C ARG A 301 -5.61 11.99 1.50
N TRP A 302 -6.66 12.11 2.29
CA TRP A 302 -7.77 11.14 2.30
C TRP A 302 -9.08 11.82 2.66
N ASN A 303 -10.17 11.09 2.61
CA ASN A 303 -11.49 11.54 3.03
C ASN A 303 -11.88 10.83 4.34
N LYS A 304 -12.21 11.58 5.39
CA LYS A 304 -12.64 11.05 6.70
C LYS A 304 -14.01 10.36 6.66
N LYS A 305 -14.80 10.58 5.61
CA LYS A 305 -16.16 10.04 5.48
C LYS A 305 -16.24 8.72 4.73
N GLN A 306 -15.09 8.25 4.26
CA GLN A 306 -14.95 6.99 3.52
C GLN A 306 -14.29 5.94 4.38
#